data_c262fb9c104cc2bafec286c77cb6dfcc
#
_entry.id   c262fb9c104cc2bafec286c77cb6dfcc
#
_cell.length_a   1.000
_cell.length_b   1.000
_cell.length_c   1.000
_cell.angle_alpha   90.00
_cell.angle_beta   90.00
_cell.angle_gamma   90.00
#
_symmetry.space_group_name_H-M   'P 1'
#
loop_
_entity.id
_entity.type
_entity.pdbx_description
1 polymer ?
#
loop_
_entity_poly.entity_id
_entity_poly.type
_entity_poly.pdbx_seq_one_letter_code
_entity_poly.pdbx_strand_id
1 'polypeptide(L)'
;NKGLELHPINQLEGSPYVQKNKTLPIGKILNPWTIKTPPGYSCLFVPPLNNTDDRFSIIPGIVDTDMFPAEINFPYIINGDKYPVIKTTIEMGTPYAQIIPFKRESWKMKISELKESSSLQNKFSVCLKLFNNYKSRWWSKKSWR
;
A
#
# COMPACT_ATOMS: atom_id res chain seq x y z
N ASN A 1 9.16 -16.99 20.16
CA ASN A 1 8.85 -16.63 18.78
C ASN A 1 7.61 -15.71 18.74
N LYS A 2 7.85 -14.40 18.78
CA LYS A 2 6.80 -13.40 18.55
C LYS A 2 6.73 -13.13 17.03
N GLY A 3 5.96 -13.90 16.28
CA GLY A 3 5.89 -13.71 14.83
C GLY A 3 4.48 -13.36 14.34
N LEU A 4 3.47 -14.05 14.85
CA LEU A 4 2.10 -13.95 14.37
C LEU A 4 1.12 -13.97 15.56
N GLU A 5 0.10 -13.15 15.50
CA GLU A 5 -1.03 -13.10 16.42
C GLU A 5 -2.35 -12.98 15.65
N LEU A 6 -3.48 -13.16 16.33
CA LEU A 6 -4.78 -12.84 15.76
C LEU A 6 -5.06 -11.35 15.87
N HIS A 7 -5.66 -10.80 14.83
CA HIS A 7 -6.09 -9.40 14.82
C HIS A 7 -7.53 -9.28 15.30
N PRO A 8 -7.86 -8.35 16.21
CA PRO A 8 -9.24 -8.13 16.65
C PRO A 8 -10.13 -7.70 15.48
N ILE A 9 -11.21 -8.46 15.23
CA ILE A 9 -12.13 -8.22 14.10
C ILE A 9 -12.84 -6.87 14.22
N ASN A 10 -13.15 -6.41 15.42
CA ASN A 10 -13.82 -5.13 15.65
C ASN A 10 -13.04 -3.91 15.13
N GLN A 11 -11.72 -4.00 15.00
CA GLN A 11 -10.91 -2.94 14.40
C GLN A 11 -11.00 -2.86 12.88
N LEU A 12 -11.60 -3.87 12.25
CA LEU A 12 -11.77 -3.98 10.80
C LEU A 12 -13.26 -4.03 10.42
N GLU A 13 -14.16 -3.67 11.34
CA GLU A 13 -15.59 -3.66 11.11
C GLU A 13 -15.93 -2.75 9.90
N GLY A 14 -16.79 -3.26 9.01
CA GLY A 14 -17.12 -2.57 7.77
C GLY A 14 -16.10 -2.74 6.63
N SER A 15 -14.94 -3.32 6.90
CA SER A 15 -13.94 -3.58 5.86
C SER A 15 -14.40 -4.71 4.91
N PRO A 16 -14.30 -4.52 3.58
CA PRO A 16 -14.60 -5.57 2.62
C PRO A 16 -13.71 -6.80 2.76
N TYR A 17 -12.53 -6.67 3.37
CA TYR A 17 -11.63 -7.79 3.65
C TYR A 17 -12.21 -8.76 4.68
N VAL A 18 -12.89 -8.25 5.70
CA VAL A 18 -13.58 -9.09 6.70
C VAL A 18 -14.71 -9.88 6.05
N GLN A 19 -15.44 -9.26 5.12
CA GLN A 19 -16.56 -9.91 4.44
C GLN A 19 -16.11 -11.05 3.51
N LYS A 20 -14.97 -10.90 2.84
CA LYS A 20 -14.39 -11.94 1.97
C LYS A 20 -13.82 -13.13 2.75
N ASN A 21 -13.33 -12.92 3.95
CA ASN A 21 -12.64 -13.93 4.75
C ASN A 21 -13.43 -14.35 6.01
N LYS A 22 -14.77 -14.48 5.89
CA LYS A 22 -15.63 -14.87 7.02
C LYS A 22 -15.24 -16.18 7.71
N THR A 23 -14.57 -17.06 6.98
CA THR A 23 -14.18 -18.40 7.46
C THR A 23 -12.75 -18.49 7.97
N LEU A 24 -11.92 -17.48 7.70
CA LEU A 24 -10.51 -17.48 8.09
C LEU A 24 -10.24 -16.33 9.08
N PRO A 25 -9.47 -16.60 10.14
CA PRO A 25 -9.08 -15.56 11.07
C PRO A 25 -8.15 -14.57 10.37
N ILE A 26 -8.32 -13.29 10.69
CA ILE A 26 -7.35 -12.26 10.28
C ILE A 26 -6.17 -12.34 11.23
N GLY A 27 -5.01 -12.60 10.67
CA GLY A 27 -3.77 -12.63 11.42
C GLY A 27 -3.14 -11.25 11.53
N LYS A 28 -2.13 -11.13 12.39
CA LYS A 28 -1.32 -9.93 12.58
C LYS A 28 0.15 -10.31 12.58
N ILE A 29 0.92 -9.77 11.65
CA ILE A 29 2.38 -9.88 11.65
C ILE A 29 2.93 -8.87 12.64
N LEU A 30 3.69 -9.35 13.61
CA LEU A 30 4.36 -8.50 14.58
C LEU A 30 5.67 -7.97 13.98
N ASN A 31 5.70 -6.67 13.77
CA ASN A 31 6.88 -5.99 13.26
C ASN A 31 7.78 -5.53 14.42
N PRO A 32 9.06 -5.93 14.47
CA PRO A 32 9.96 -5.56 15.56
C PRO A 32 10.55 -4.13 15.41
N TRP A 33 10.21 -3.42 14.35
CA TRP A 33 10.80 -2.12 14.02
C TRP A 33 9.86 -0.97 14.36
N THR A 34 10.39 0.05 15.02
CA THR A 34 9.73 1.36 15.14
C THR A 34 10.08 2.20 13.93
N ILE A 35 9.06 2.73 13.27
CA ILE A 35 9.21 3.54 12.06
C ILE A 35 8.93 5.00 12.45
N LYS A 36 9.91 5.87 12.21
CA LYS A 36 9.82 7.30 12.50
C LYS A 36 10.05 8.13 11.25
N THR A 37 9.24 9.15 11.08
CA THR A 37 9.36 10.15 10.01
C THR A 37 9.51 11.54 10.61
N PRO A 38 10.01 12.52 9.83
CA PRO A 38 9.99 13.91 10.24
C PRO A 38 8.56 14.41 10.53
N PRO A 39 8.40 15.48 11.35
CA PRO A 39 7.10 16.07 11.62
C PRO A 39 6.33 16.41 10.33
N GLY A 40 5.04 16.16 10.31
CA GLY A 40 4.15 16.40 9.16
C GLY A 40 4.14 15.29 8.13
N TYR A 41 4.78 14.14 8.39
CA TYR A 41 4.75 12.99 7.50
C TYR A 41 3.96 11.83 8.10
N SER A 42 3.28 11.11 7.22
CA SER A 42 2.66 9.81 7.49
C SER A 42 3.23 8.76 6.56
N CYS A 43 3.05 7.49 6.90
CA CYS A 43 3.37 6.39 6.00
C CYS A 43 2.10 5.64 5.59
N LEU A 44 1.98 5.38 4.30
CA LEU A 44 1.05 4.42 3.74
C LEU A 44 1.74 3.05 3.69
N PHE A 45 1.12 2.07 4.32
CA PHE A 45 1.55 0.67 4.32
C PHE A 45 0.65 -0.10 3.36
N VAL A 46 1.25 -0.77 2.39
CA VAL A 46 0.53 -1.54 1.37
C VAL A 46 1.22 -2.89 1.14
N PRO A 47 0.53 -3.87 0.57
CA PRO A 47 1.22 -5.05 0.03
C PRO A 47 2.33 -4.62 -0.93
N PRO A 48 3.46 -5.34 -1.01
CA PRO A 48 4.53 -4.98 -1.92
C PRO A 48 4.03 -4.93 -3.37
N LEU A 49 4.31 -3.83 -4.07
CA LEU A 49 3.95 -3.68 -5.47
C LEU A 49 4.74 -4.69 -6.32
N ASN A 50 4.08 -5.28 -7.32
CA ASN A 50 4.64 -6.30 -8.19
C ASN A 50 5.09 -7.60 -7.46
N ASN A 51 4.56 -7.86 -6.27
CA ASN A 51 4.80 -9.11 -5.56
C ASN A 51 4.04 -10.25 -6.25
N THR A 52 4.72 -11.36 -6.46
CA THR A 52 4.13 -12.57 -7.06
C THR A 52 3.64 -13.58 -6.02
N ASP A 53 4.00 -13.39 -4.75
CA ASP A 53 3.52 -14.22 -3.65
C ASP A 53 2.09 -13.81 -3.28
N ASP A 54 1.14 -14.65 -3.65
CA ASP A 54 -0.30 -14.41 -3.45
C ASP A 54 -0.90 -15.25 -2.32
N ARG A 55 -0.06 -15.90 -1.51
CA ARG A 55 -0.51 -16.71 -0.36
C ARG A 55 -1.21 -15.87 0.69
N PHE A 56 -0.73 -14.66 0.91
CA PHE A 56 -1.29 -13.71 1.88
C PHE A 56 -1.07 -12.27 1.41
N SER A 57 -1.81 -11.36 2.01
CA SER A 57 -1.67 -9.92 1.74
C SER A 57 -1.92 -9.14 3.03
N ILE A 58 -1.09 -8.16 3.32
CA ILE A 58 -1.37 -7.23 4.42
C ILE A 58 -2.56 -6.35 4.06
N ILE A 59 -3.31 -5.93 5.07
CA ILE A 59 -4.39 -4.96 4.89
C ILE A 59 -3.76 -3.56 4.85
N PRO A 60 -4.00 -2.79 3.77
CA PRO A 60 -3.45 -1.44 3.66
C PRO A 60 -3.90 -0.53 4.79
N GLY A 61 -3.01 0.36 5.23
CA GLY A 61 -3.32 1.33 6.27
C GLY A 61 -2.39 2.54 6.23
N ILE A 62 -2.83 3.64 6.85
CA ILE A 62 -2.04 4.86 7.01
C ILE A 62 -1.78 5.05 8.50
N VAL A 63 -0.54 5.38 8.84
CA VAL A 63 -0.12 5.70 10.20
C VAL A 63 0.65 7.01 10.22
N ASP A 64 0.36 7.86 11.18
CA ASP A 64 1.08 9.10 11.44
C ASP A 64 2.40 8.80 12.17
N THR A 65 3.38 8.38 11.39
CA THR A 65 4.66 7.84 11.88
C THR A 65 5.56 8.89 12.54
N ASP A 66 5.26 10.16 12.39
CA ASP A 66 5.89 11.23 13.15
C ASP A 66 5.45 11.26 14.63
N MET A 67 4.21 10.86 14.91
CA MET A 67 3.58 10.90 16.22
C MET A 67 3.47 9.53 16.89
N PHE A 68 3.28 8.46 16.11
CA PHE A 68 3.02 7.12 16.62
C PHE A 68 4.25 6.55 17.37
N PRO A 69 4.12 6.23 18.69
CA PRO A 69 5.27 5.91 19.52
C PRO A 69 5.66 4.43 19.55
N ALA A 70 4.84 3.55 18.94
CA ALA A 70 4.96 2.11 19.08
C ALA A 70 5.36 1.41 17.76
N GLU A 71 5.57 0.11 17.84
CA GLU A 71 5.74 -0.77 16.68
C GLU A 71 4.44 -0.88 15.89
N ILE A 72 4.55 -0.82 14.57
CA ILE A 72 3.39 -0.92 13.67
C ILE A 72 3.27 -2.37 13.22
N ASN A 73 2.23 -3.03 13.68
CA ASN A 73 1.93 -4.40 13.30
C ASN A 73 0.99 -4.42 12.10
N PHE A 74 1.10 -5.48 11.27
CA PHE A 74 0.40 -5.57 10.01
C PHE A 74 -0.71 -6.64 10.06
N PRO A 75 -1.99 -6.25 10.08
CA PRO A 75 -3.07 -7.17 9.82
C PRO A 75 -2.92 -7.77 8.42
N TYR A 76 -3.17 -9.07 8.28
CA TYR A 76 -3.10 -9.73 6.99
C TYR A 76 -4.24 -10.72 6.79
N ILE A 77 -4.58 -10.94 5.55
CA ILE A 77 -5.51 -11.96 5.10
C ILE A 77 -4.77 -13.06 4.32
N ILE A 78 -5.25 -14.27 4.47
CA ILE A 78 -4.80 -15.40 3.66
C ILE A 78 -5.72 -15.52 2.45
N ASN A 79 -5.16 -15.86 1.30
CA ASN A 79 -5.94 -16.18 0.10
C ASN A 79 -6.54 -17.60 0.23
N GLY A 80 -7.62 -17.70 1.01
CA GLY A 80 -8.26 -18.96 1.35
C GLY A 80 -8.92 -19.67 0.18
N ASP A 81 -9.34 -18.93 -0.83
CA ASP A 81 -9.93 -19.51 -2.04
C ASP A 81 -8.92 -20.38 -2.80
N LYS A 82 -7.66 -19.90 -2.84
CA LYS A 82 -6.57 -20.62 -3.52
C LYS A 82 -5.84 -21.59 -2.58
N TYR A 83 -5.77 -21.26 -1.30
CA TYR A 83 -5.04 -22.02 -0.29
C TYR A 83 -5.95 -22.37 0.89
N PRO A 84 -6.92 -23.28 0.74
CA PRO A 84 -7.88 -23.61 1.80
C PRO A 84 -7.23 -24.25 3.01
N VAL A 85 -6.09 -24.89 2.83
CA VAL A 85 -5.21 -25.39 3.89
C VAL A 85 -3.81 -24.89 3.63
N ILE A 86 -3.40 -23.86 4.38
CA ILE A 86 -2.05 -23.31 4.24
C ILE A 86 -1.19 -23.74 5.43
N LYS A 87 -0.14 -24.52 5.12
CA LYS A 87 0.95 -24.81 6.04
C LYS A 87 2.23 -24.41 5.35
N THR A 88 2.71 -23.20 5.63
CA THR A 88 3.86 -22.62 4.93
C THR A 88 4.72 -21.80 5.86
N THR A 89 5.94 -21.60 5.47
CA THR A 89 6.87 -20.68 6.12
C THR A 89 7.12 -19.50 5.22
N ILE A 90 7.16 -18.30 5.79
CA ILE A 90 7.64 -17.11 5.10
C ILE A 90 9.16 -17.07 5.32
N GLU A 91 9.90 -17.22 4.26
CA GLU A 91 11.35 -17.19 4.27
C GLU A 91 11.88 -15.83 4.77
N MET A 92 13.01 -15.83 5.46
CA MET A 92 13.68 -14.59 5.85
C MET A 92 14.07 -13.78 4.60
N GLY A 93 13.76 -12.48 4.59
CA GLY A 93 13.99 -11.62 3.44
C GLY A 93 12.80 -11.51 2.49
N THR A 94 11.73 -12.27 2.69
CA THR A 94 10.49 -12.10 1.91
C THR A 94 9.83 -10.76 2.24
N PRO A 95 9.63 -9.86 1.26
CA PRO A 95 8.95 -8.60 1.50
C PRO A 95 7.45 -8.86 1.76
N TYR A 96 6.94 -8.40 2.89
CA TYR A 96 5.53 -8.53 3.27
C TYR A 96 4.78 -7.19 3.33
N ALA A 97 5.51 -6.07 3.37
CA ALA A 97 4.93 -4.74 3.38
C ALA A 97 5.81 -3.77 2.61
N GLN A 98 5.19 -2.86 1.87
CA GLN A 98 5.85 -1.70 1.28
C GLN A 98 5.43 -0.45 2.04
N ILE A 99 6.41 0.39 2.38
CA ILE A 99 6.22 1.61 3.15
C ILE A 99 6.43 2.80 2.22
N ILE A 100 5.43 3.66 2.12
CA ILE A 100 5.46 4.86 1.27
C ILE A 100 5.26 6.08 2.17
N PRO A 101 6.32 6.80 2.54
CA PRO A 101 6.19 8.03 3.30
C PRO A 101 5.65 9.15 2.40
N PHE A 102 4.76 9.96 2.95
CA PHE A 102 4.22 11.15 2.28
C PHE A 102 4.01 12.28 3.27
N LYS A 103 4.16 13.50 2.77
CA LYS A 103 3.89 14.71 3.55
C LYS A 103 2.39 14.94 3.63
N ARG A 104 1.89 15.23 4.82
CA ARG A 104 0.50 15.64 5.02
C ARG A 104 0.32 17.07 4.53
N GLU A 105 -0.49 17.26 3.50
CA GLU A 105 -0.82 18.56 2.92
C GLU A 105 -2.32 18.68 2.72
N SER A 106 -2.83 19.90 2.85
CA SER A 106 -4.25 20.18 2.60
C SER A 106 -4.48 20.36 1.10
N TRP A 107 -5.01 19.33 0.46
CA TRP A 107 -5.38 19.35 -0.94
C TRP A 107 -6.85 19.76 -1.10
N LYS A 108 -7.13 20.66 -2.08
CA LYS A 108 -8.48 20.98 -2.51
C LYS A 108 -8.66 20.54 -3.95
N MET A 109 -9.65 19.69 -4.19
CA MET A 109 -10.04 19.32 -5.55
C MET A 109 -10.77 20.49 -6.20
N LYS A 110 -10.32 20.89 -7.41
CA LYS A 110 -11.02 21.84 -8.27
C LYS A 110 -11.46 21.11 -9.53
N ILE A 111 -12.76 21.11 -9.75
CA ILE A 111 -13.35 20.58 -10.99
C ILE A 111 -13.48 21.74 -11.97
N SER A 112 -12.97 21.58 -13.17
CA SER A 112 -13.10 22.54 -14.26
C SER A 112 -13.29 21.82 -15.59
N GLU A 113 -14.02 22.45 -16.50
CA GLU A 113 -14.15 21.95 -17.86
C GLU A 113 -12.83 22.08 -18.63
N LEU A 114 -12.46 21.04 -19.35
CA LEU A 114 -11.29 21.07 -20.22
C LEU A 114 -11.66 21.78 -21.52
N LYS A 115 -10.88 22.83 -21.87
CA LYS A 115 -11.00 23.43 -23.21
C LYS A 115 -10.66 22.40 -24.28
N GLU A 116 -11.48 22.26 -25.32
CA GLU A 116 -11.35 21.22 -26.35
C GLU A 116 -9.95 21.15 -26.98
N SER A 117 -9.32 22.30 -27.22
CA SER A 117 -7.96 22.38 -27.78
C SER A 117 -6.89 21.70 -26.92
N SER A 118 -6.98 21.83 -25.60
CA SER A 118 -6.04 21.19 -24.67
C SER A 118 -6.29 19.69 -24.53
N SER A 119 -7.53 19.24 -24.68
CA SER A 119 -7.92 17.83 -24.68
C SER A 119 -7.34 17.08 -25.88
N LEU A 120 -7.40 17.65 -27.07
CA LEU A 120 -6.85 17.06 -28.29
C LEU A 120 -5.32 16.94 -28.24
N GLN A 121 -4.62 18.00 -27.81
CA GLN A 121 -3.16 17.97 -27.67
C GLN A 121 -2.71 16.92 -26.65
N ASN A 122 -3.42 16.77 -25.52
CA ASN A 122 -3.10 15.74 -24.52
C ASN A 122 -3.39 14.34 -25.04
N LYS A 123 -4.51 14.12 -25.75
CA LYS A 123 -4.82 12.85 -26.39
C LYS A 123 -3.80 12.48 -27.47
N PHE A 124 -3.42 13.43 -28.30
CA PHE A 124 -2.37 13.23 -29.33
C PHE A 124 -1.00 12.89 -28.72
N SER A 125 -0.60 13.55 -27.64
CA SER A 125 0.67 13.28 -26.99
C SER A 125 0.75 11.94 -26.27
N VAL A 126 -0.40 11.44 -25.77
CA VAL A 126 -0.51 10.09 -25.17
C VAL A 126 -0.67 9.02 -26.25
N CYS A 127 -1.43 9.30 -27.32
CA CYS A 127 -1.67 8.35 -28.42
C CYS A 127 -0.47 8.21 -29.37
N LEU A 128 0.37 9.22 -29.51
CA LEU A 128 1.65 9.07 -30.17
C LEU A 128 2.56 8.22 -29.27
N LYS A 129 2.50 6.92 -29.44
CA LYS A 129 3.34 5.89 -28.81
C LYS A 129 4.81 6.04 -29.25
N LEU A 130 5.35 7.22 -29.15
CA LEU A 130 6.78 7.44 -29.32
C LEU A 130 7.48 6.82 -28.11
N PHE A 131 8.36 5.88 -28.38
CA PHE A 131 9.22 5.23 -27.41
C PHE A 131 9.83 6.29 -26.48
N ASN A 132 9.67 6.10 -25.18
CA ASN A 132 10.16 7.01 -24.12
C ASN A 132 9.51 8.41 -24.05
N ASN A 133 8.37 8.68 -24.70
CA ASN A 133 7.74 9.99 -24.68
C ASN A 133 7.43 10.48 -23.25
N TYR A 134 6.95 9.61 -22.37
CA TYR A 134 6.74 9.92 -20.96
C TYR A 134 8.04 10.31 -20.26
N LYS A 135 9.10 9.52 -20.45
CA LYS A 135 10.39 9.75 -19.80
C LYS A 135 11.06 11.04 -20.27
N SER A 136 10.93 11.40 -21.55
CA SER A 136 11.56 12.59 -22.12
C SER A 136 10.82 13.90 -21.83
N ARG A 137 9.48 13.87 -21.65
CA ARG A 137 8.66 15.08 -21.53
C ARG A 137 8.13 15.34 -20.13
N TRP A 138 7.80 14.31 -19.37
CA TRP A 138 7.09 14.45 -18.09
C TRP A 138 7.79 13.82 -16.90
N TRP A 139 8.78 12.95 -17.12
CA TRP A 139 9.50 12.34 -16.04
C TRP A 139 10.65 13.23 -15.55
N SER A 140 10.66 13.56 -14.28
CA SER A 140 11.79 14.22 -13.63
C SER A 140 12.62 13.20 -12.86
N LYS A 141 13.95 13.30 -12.97
CA LYS A 141 14.88 12.48 -12.19
C LYS A 141 14.62 12.73 -10.70
N LYS A 142 14.39 11.66 -9.97
CA LYS A 142 14.23 11.74 -8.52
C LYS A 142 15.60 11.58 -7.87
N SER A 143 15.90 12.43 -6.91
CA SER A 143 17.09 12.31 -6.06
C SER A 143 16.61 11.89 -4.67
N TRP A 144 17.18 10.82 -4.17
CA TRP A 144 17.02 10.39 -2.79
C TRP A 144 18.24 10.94 -2.04
N ARG A 145 18.01 11.78 -1.06
CA ARG A 145 19.04 12.25 -0.13
C ARG A 145 18.79 11.63 1.22
#